data_481804e4f3ab298de3f4e55375036af8
#
_entry.id   481804e4f3ab298de3f4e55375036af8
#
_cell.length_a   1.000
_cell.length_b   1.000
_cell.length_c   1.000
_cell.angle_alpha   90.00
_cell.angle_beta   90.00
_cell.angle_gamma   90.00
#
_symmetry.space_group_name_H-M   'P 1'
#
loop_
_entity.id
_entity.type
_entity.pdbx_description
1 polymer ?
#
loop_
_entity_poly.entity_id
_entity_poly.type
_entity_poly.pdbx_seq_one_letter_code
_entity_poly.pdbx_strand_id
1 'polypeptide(L)'
;ERLCLQRSRYPFLLNRNSSGTPSMEGEWDIPDLVVADWDLDTGSDDAPRFDAAMLDLRRHLGGPEVGLAGVQLKLSVAPDTFSADFFQALSATRWTLQSEIVIAEGLNDEALVDALRSLGHQFGVGISSLGIPLTVLDDLPSAKELRAMSAAEFEAVHNLLRIQKITLPTSRPTLDWSALNTLRKKHDSVADLVRWLSECLAKRQPEWVGGVVR
;
A
#
# COMPACT_ATOMS: atom_id res chain seq x y z
N GLU A 1 -6.40 4.82 -1.69
CA GLU A 1 -6.74 5.02 -0.27
C GLU A 1 -8.14 4.46 0.05
N ARG A 2 -9.23 4.96 -0.55
CA ARG A 2 -10.61 4.53 -0.21
C ARG A 2 -10.87 3.04 -0.41
N LEU A 3 -10.32 2.43 -1.46
CA LEU A 3 -10.39 0.97 -1.66
C LEU A 3 -9.74 0.17 -0.51
N CYS A 4 -8.71 0.71 0.10
CA CYS A 4 -8.09 0.10 1.27
C CYS A 4 -9.02 0.22 2.48
N LEU A 5 -9.57 1.42 2.72
CA LEU A 5 -10.47 1.68 3.84
C LEU A 5 -11.75 0.83 3.80
N GLN A 6 -12.32 0.61 2.60
CA GLN A 6 -13.46 -0.31 2.44
C GLN A 6 -13.16 -1.74 2.89
N ARG A 7 -11.88 -2.12 2.95
CA ARG A 7 -11.41 -3.44 3.40
C ARG A 7 -10.80 -3.38 4.79
N SER A 8 -11.08 -2.34 5.56
CA SER A 8 -10.50 -2.10 6.89
C SER A 8 -8.96 -2.11 6.90
N ARG A 9 -8.34 -1.70 5.79
CA ARG A 9 -6.90 -1.51 5.65
C ARG A 9 -6.59 -0.01 5.60
N TYR A 10 -5.58 0.43 6.30
CA TYR A 10 -5.31 1.86 6.52
C TYR A 10 -4.09 2.32 5.72
N PRO A 11 -4.29 3.10 4.65
CA PRO A 11 -3.20 3.59 3.80
C PRO A 11 -2.52 4.81 4.41
N PHE A 12 -1.19 4.84 4.32
CA PHE A 12 -0.34 5.96 4.63
C PHE A 12 0.50 6.32 3.40
N LEU A 13 0.33 7.54 2.88
CA LEU A 13 1.09 8.01 1.72
C LEU A 13 2.49 8.43 2.13
N LEU A 14 3.51 7.88 1.46
CA LEU A 14 4.89 8.28 1.64
C LEU A 14 5.23 9.37 0.62
N ASN A 15 5.42 10.59 1.11
CA ASN A 15 5.72 11.73 0.26
C ASN A 15 7.15 11.63 -0.30
N ARG A 16 7.30 11.43 -1.60
CA ARG A 16 8.61 11.36 -2.27
C ARG A 16 9.28 12.73 -2.46
N ASN A 17 8.54 13.83 -2.32
CA ASN A 17 8.94 15.16 -2.79
C ASN A 17 9.45 16.11 -1.69
N SER A 18 9.84 15.63 -0.52
CA SER A 18 10.31 16.55 0.55
C SER A 18 11.75 17.04 0.40
N SER A 19 12.52 16.54 -0.57
CA SER A 19 13.86 17.06 -0.87
C SER A 19 14.05 17.17 -2.39
N GLY A 20 14.11 18.40 -2.86
CA GLY A 20 14.14 18.80 -4.28
C GLY A 20 15.38 18.40 -5.11
N THR A 21 16.00 17.30 -4.83
CA THR A 21 17.02 16.67 -5.68
C THR A 21 16.80 15.17 -5.69
N PRO A 22 16.63 14.54 -6.86
CA PRO A 22 16.64 13.09 -6.96
C PRO A 22 18.03 12.60 -6.55
N SER A 23 18.19 12.14 -5.33
CA SER A 23 19.40 11.43 -4.96
C SER A 23 19.21 9.98 -5.41
N MET A 24 20.08 9.49 -6.28
CA MET A 24 20.07 8.10 -6.75
C MET A 24 20.25 7.08 -5.62
N GLU A 25 20.60 7.53 -4.41
CA GLU A 25 20.73 6.71 -3.22
C GLU A 25 19.46 6.78 -2.36
N GLY A 26 18.61 5.76 -2.44
CA GLY A 26 17.52 5.54 -1.49
C GLY A 26 16.09 5.72 -1.99
N GLU A 27 15.86 6.26 -3.20
CA GLU A 27 14.50 6.38 -3.77
C GLU A 27 13.85 5.02 -4.08
N TRP A 28 14.67 4.00 -4.32
CA TRP A 28 14.21 2.66 -4.68
C TRP A 28 13.62 1.88 -3.49
N ASP A 29 13.98 2.26 -2.26
CA ASP A 29 13.60 1.53 -1.05
C ASP A 29 12.24 1.97 -0.48
N ILE A 30 11.63 3.03 -1.03
CA ILE A 30 10.38 3.61 -0.51
C ILE A 30 9.24 3.41 -1.50
N PRO A 31 8.15 2.72 -1.11
CA PRO A 31 6.95 2.60 -1.93
C PRO A 31 6.16 3.93 -1.95
N ASP A 32 5.17 4.05 -2.83
CA ASP A 32 4.31 5.24 -2.89
C ASP A 32 3.42 5.35 -1.66
N LEU A 33 2.96 4.22 -1.15
CA LEU A 33 2.19 4.16 0.09
C LEU A 33 2.48 2.87 0.85
N VAL A 34 2.24 2.92 2.15
CA VAL A 34 2.20 1.74 3.00
C VAL A 34 0.77 1.53 3.49
N VAL A 35 0.30 0.30 3.39
CA VAL A 35 -1.00 -0.08 3.91
C VAL A 35 -0.79 -0.85 5.20
N ALA A 36 -1.34 -0.32 6.30
CA ALA A 36 -1.38 -1.00 7.58
C ALA A 36 -2.66 -1.84 7.71
N ASP A 37 -2.49 -3.06 8.18
CA ASP A 37 -3.57 -4.02 8.41
C ASP A 37 -3.51 -4.47 9.86
N TRP A 38 -4.60 -4.25 10.60
CA TRP A 38 -4.75 -4.64 11.99
C TRP A 38 -5.91 -5.59 12.19
N ASP A 39 -5.81 -6.46 13.19
CA ASP A 39 -6.96 -7.21 13.65
C ASP A 39 -7.91 -6.25 14.38
N LEU A 40 -9.10 -6.08 13.84
CA LEU A 40 -10.12 -5.18 14.37
C LEU A 40 -11.21 -5.98 15.07
N ASP A 41 -11.68 -5.44 16.18
CA ASP A 41 -12.91 -5.91 16.81
C ASP A 41 -14.12 -5.48 15.96
N THR A 42 -14.80 -6.45 15.36
CA THR A 42 -15.96 -6.26 14.49
C THR A 42 -17.29 -6.30 15.24
N GLY A 43 -17.27 -6.49 16.56
CA GLY A 43 -18.48 -6.69 17.38
C GLY A 43 -19.12 -5.41 17.92
N SER A 44 -18.57 -4.24 17.64
CA SER A 44 -19.01 -2.95 18.17
C SER A 44 -19.53 -2.02 17.07
N ASP A 45 -20.67 -1.39 17.28
CA ASP A 45 -21.21 -0.30 16.42
C ASP A 45 -20.41 1.01 16.57
N ASP A 46 -19.43 1.03 17.49
CA ASP A 46 -18.54 2.16 17.72
C ASP A 46 -17.44 2.24 16.66
N ALA A 47 -16.62 3.30 16.76
CA ALA A 47 -15.42 3.46 15.92
C ALA A 47 -14.53 2.20 15.98
N PRO A 48 -13.92 1.78 14.85
CA PRO A 48 -13.14 0.56 14.78
C PRO A 48 -12.01 0.59 15.82
N ARG A 49 -11.90 -0.47 16.61
CA ARG A 49 -10.87 -0.66 17.63
C ARG A 49 -10.07 -1.92 17.33
N PHE A 50 -8.85 -1.98 17.84
CA PHE A 50 -8.05 -3.18 17.73
C PHE A 50 -8.62 -4.28 18.60
N ASP A 51 -8.64 -5.51 18.09
CA ASP A 51 -8.91 -6.70 18.90
C ASP A 51 -7.72 -6.91 19.87
N ALA A 52 -7.95 -6.54 21.13
CA ALA A 52 -6.92 -6.59 22.16
C ALA A 52 -6.45 -8.04 22.42
N ALA A 53 -7.35 -9.03 22.32
CA ALA A 53 -6.99 -10.43 22.55
C ALA A 53 -6.09 -10.95 21.43
N MET A 54 -6.39 -10.59 20.18
CA MET A 54 -5.54 -10.96 19.03
C MET A 54 -4.19 -10.26 19.07
N LEU A 55 -4.13 -8.98 19.44
CA LEU A 55 -2.85 -8.27 19.59
C LEU A 55 -1.97 -8.91 20.68
N ASP A 56 -2.55 -9.22 21.83
CA ASP A 56 -1.82 -9.87 22.92
C ASP A 56 -1.36 -11.28 22.52
N LEU A 57 -2.19 -12.04 21.82
CA LEU A 57 -1.81 -13.35 21.28
C LEU A 57 -0.64 -13.24 20.30
N ARG A 58 -0.70 -12.33 19.34
CA ARG A 58 0.41 -12.09 18.39
C ARG A 58 1.70 -11.71 19.09
N ARG A 59 1.62 -10.82 20.09
CA ARG A 59 2.79 -10.42 20.90
C ARG A 59 3.42 -11.61 21.61
N HIS A 60 2.61 -12.48 22.21
CA HIS A 60 3.11 -13.68 22.90
C HIS A 60 3.72 -14.72 21.94
N LEU A 61 3.20 -14.81 20.72
CA LEU A 61 3.73 -15.71 19.69
C LEU A 61 4.90 -15.11 18.90
N GLY A 62 5.31 -13.87 19.20
CA GLY A 62 6.38 -13.18 18.47
C GLY A 62 5.99 -12.74 17.06
N GLY A 63 4.69 -12.69 16.76
CA GLY A 63 4.18 -12.17 15.49
C GLY A 63 4.10 -10.64 15.48
N PRO A 64 4.06 -10.02 14.28
CA PRO A 64 3.89 -8.58 14.16
C PRO A 64 2.47 -8.16 14.59
N GLU A 65 2.37 -7.09 15.39
CA GLU A 65 1.08 -6.53 15.84
C GLU A 65 0.31 -5.85 14.69
N VAL A 66 1.01 -5.47 13.63
CA VAL A 66 0.45 -4.83 12.44
C VAL A 66 1.00 -5.47 11.18
N GLY A 67 0.13 -5.76 10.23
CA GLY A 67 0.53 -6.11 8.87
C GLY A 67 0.93 -4.85 8.10
N LEU A 68 2.12 -4.84 7.47
CA LEU A 68 2.56 -3.73 6.63
C LEU A 68 2.76 -4.22 5.19
N ALA A 69 2.03 -3.62 4.26
CA ALA A 69 2.21 -3.85 2.83
C ALA A 69 2.73 -2.58 2.16
N GLY A 70 3.90 -2.66 1.53
CA GLY A 70 4.41 -1.60 0.65
C GLY A 70 3.70 -1.66 -0.71
N VAL A 71 3.15 -0.55 -1.17
CA VAL A 71 2.41 -0.51 -2.43
C VAL A 71 3.05 0.50 -3.38
N GLN A 72 3.41 0.03 -4.56
CA GLN A 72 3.90 0.82 -5.67
C GLN A 72 2.75 1.10 -6.63
N LEU A 73 2.54 2.38 -6.98
CA LEU A 73 1.49 2.81 -7.91
C LEU A 73 2.09 3.10 -9.28
N LYS A 74 1.51 2.51 -10.33
CA LYS A 74 1.91 2.76 -11.71
C LYS A 74 0.69 3.14 -12.54
N LEU A 75 0.85 4.09 -13.45
CA LEU A 75 -0.22 4.42 -14.41
C LEU A 75 -0.37 3.30 -15.43
N SER A 76 0.74 2.92 -16.05
CA SER A 76 0.83 1.85 -17.03
C SER A 76 2.12 1.07 -16.84
N VAL A 77 2.24 -0.05 -17.51
CA VAL A 77 3.45 -0.88 -17.50
C VAL A 77 3.76 -1.30 -18.92
N ALA A 78 5.03 -1.11 -19.30
CA ALA A 78 5.55 -1.57 -20.60
C ALA A 78 6.63 -2.65 -20.40
N PRO A 79 6.80 -3.59 -21.35
CA PRO A 79 7.76 -4.69 -21.23
C PRO A 79 9.21 -4.25 -21.00
N ASP A 80 9.60 -3.08 -21.52
CA ASP A 80 10.95 -2.51 -21.43
C ASP A 80 11.22 -1.82 -20.08
N THR A 81 10.21 -1.30 -19.40
CA THR A 81 10.35 -0.57 -18.13
C THR A 81 9.96 -1.40 -16.91
N PHE A 82 9.20 -2.47 -17.11
CA PHE A 82 8.61 -3.25 -16.05
C PHE A 82 9.64 -3.79 -15.04
N SER A 83 10.81 -4.21 -15.49
CA SER A 83 11.83 -4.78 -14.59
C SER A 83 12.27 -3.78 -13.52
N ALA A 84 12.45 -2.51 -13.88
CA ALA A 84 12.81 -1.46 -12.93
C ALA A 84 11.69 -1.26 -11.88
N ASP A 85 10.44 -1.16 -12.33
CA ASP A 85 9.27 -1.02 -11.46
C ASP A 85 9.11 -2.20 -10.50
N PHE A 86 9.36 -3.41 -11.01
CA PHE A 86 9.30 -4.63 -10.23
C PHE A 86 10.39 -4.68 -9.14
N PHE A 87 11.63 -4.33 -9.49
CA PHE A 87 12.73 -4.29 -8.52
C PHE A 87 12.52 -3.21 -7.47
N GLN A 88 11.88 -2.10 -7.82
CA GLN A 88 11.49 -1.08 -6.85
C GLN A 88 10.48 -1.63 -5.83
N ALA A 89 9.44 -2.31 -6.30
CA ALA A 89 8.48 -2.95 -5.40
C ALA A 89 9.13 -4.05 -4.55
N LEU A 90 10.05 -4.84 -5.15
CA LEU A 90 10.78 -5.87 -4.44
C LEU A 90 11.67 -5.30 -3.33
N SER A 91 12.29 -4.12 -3.52
CA SER A 91 13.14 -3.51 -2.49
C SER A 91 12.35 -3.15 -1.23
N ALA A 92 11.08 -2.72 -1.37
CA ALA A 92 10.21 -2.46 -0.23
C ALA A 92 9.94 -3.69 0.64
N THR A 93 10.07 -4.92 0.09
CA THR A 93 9.92 -6.16 0.88
C THR A 93 10.97 -6.32 1.96
N ARG A 94 12.05 -5.53 1.96
CA ARG A 94 13.09 -5.59 3.00
C ARG A 94 12.54 -5.15 4.36
N TRP A 95 11.62 -4.20 4.39
CA TRP A 95 11.12 -3.59 5.63
C TRP A 95 9.59 -3.60 5.75
N THR A 96 8.88 -4.16 4.79
CA THR A 96 7.45 -4.45 4.85
C THR A 96 7.23 -5.97 4.87
N LEU A 97 6.07 -6.42 5.34
CA LEU A 97 5.72 -7.84 5.34
C LEU A 97 5.28 -8.32 3.96
N GLN A 98 4.71 -7.43 3.16
CA GLN A 98 4.22 -7.69 1.81
C GLN A 98 4.61 -6.54 0.89
N SER A 99 4.69 -6.81 -0.41
CA SER A 99 4.83 -5.78 -1.43
C SER A 99 3.86 -6.01 -2.56
N GLU A 100 3.27 -4.93 -3.04
CA GLU A 100 2.26 -4.95 -4.10
C GLU A 100 2.57 -3.88 -5.15
N ILE A 101 2.31 -4.20 -6.42
CA ILE A 101 2.26 -3.24 -7.52
C ILE A 101 0.80 -3.10 -7.93
N VAL A 102 0.30 -1.87 -7.95
CA VAL A 102 -1.05 -1.55 -8.42
C VAL A 102 -0.94 -0.70 -9.68
N ILE A 103 -1.43 -1.23 -10.78
CA ILE A 103 -1.39 -0.62 -12.10
C ILE A 103 -2.77 -0.01 -12.37
N ALA A 104 -2.82 1.26 -12.77
CA ALA A 104 -4.10 1.92 -13.07
C ALA A 104 -4.72 1.37 -14.35
N GLU A 105 -3.93 1.23 -15.40
CA GLU A 105 -4.37 0.75 -16.71
C GLU A 105 -4.77 -0.72 -16.70
N GLY A 106 -5.72 -1.08 -17.59
CA GLY A 106 -6.07 -2.46 -17.89
C GLY A 106 -4.97 -3.16 -18.67
N LEU A 107 -4.64 -4.39 -18.30
CA LEU A 107 -3.63 -5.21 -18.97
C LEU A 107 -4.31 -6.15 -19.98
N ASN A 108 -4.10 -5.88 -21.27
CA ASN A 108 -4.69 -6.62 -22.37
C ASN A 108 -3.67 -7.52 -23.11
N ASP A 109 -2.38 -7.33 -22.89
CA ASP A 109 -1.30 -8.15 -23.47
C ASP A 109 -1.08 -9.41 -22.62
N GLU A 110 -1.50 -10.57 -23.14
CA GLU A 110 -1.38 -11.84 -22.45
C GLU A 110 0.07 -12.21 -22.15
N ALA A 111 1.01 -11.92 -23.05
CA ALA A 111 2.42 -12.22 -22.86
C ALA A 111 3.01 -11.39 -21.70
N LEU A 112 2.64 -10.12 -21.61
CA LEU A 112 2.99 -9.25 -20.49
C LEU A 112 2.38 -9.77 -19.20
N VAL A 113 1.09 -10.11 -19.18
CA VAL A 113 0.41 -10.64 -17.99
C VAL A 113 1.07 -11.92 -17.50
N ASP A 114 1.47 -12.82 -18.40
CA ASP A 114 2.16 -14.07 -18.05
C ASP A 114 3.56 -13.82 -17.49
N ALA A 115 4.31 -12.88 -18.05
CA ALA A 115 5.61 -12.45 -17.51
C ALA A 115 5.46 -11.83 -16.11
N LEU A 116 4.48 -10.95 -15.92
CA LEU A 116 4.12 -10.36 -14.63
C LEU A 116 3.76 -11.43 -13.60
N ARG A 117 2.94 -12.39 -14.01
CA ARG A 117 2.52 -13.51 -13.15
C ARG A 117 3.71 -14.37 -12.72
N SER A 118 4.58 -14.72 -13.67
CA SER A 118 5.77 -15.50 -13.38
C SER A 118 6.68 -14.82 -12.36
N LEU A 119 7.01 -13.55 -12.57
CA LEU A 119 7.85 -12.78 -11.66
C LEU A 119 7.17 -12.55 -10.30
N GLY A 120 5.89 -12.21 -10.29
CA GLY A 120 5.15 -12.01 -9.04
C GLY A 120 5.14 -13.28 -8.17
N HIS A 121 4.92 -14.45 -8.77
CA HIS A 121 4.99 -15.73 -8.06
C HIS A 121 6.40 -16.07 -7.59
N GLN A 122 7.41 -15.86 -8.45
CA GLN A 122 8.80 -16.18 -8.11
C GLN A 122 9.31 -15.38 -6.90
N PHE A 123 8.93 -14.11 -6.79
CA PHE A 123 9.45 -13.20 -5.76
C PHE A 123 8.42 -12.85 -4.66
N GLY A 124 7.20 -13.37 -4.75
CA GLY A 124 6.15 -13.12 -3.76
C GLY A 124 5.61 -11.69 -3.78
N VAL A 125 5.70 -10.99 -4.92
CA VAL A 125 5.14 -9.64 -5.11
C VAL A 125 3.72 -9.73 -5.63
N GLY A 126 2.78 -9.06 -4.96
CA GLY A 126 1.41 -8.92 -5.43
C GLY A 126 1.34 -7.96 -6.62
N ILE A 127 0.58 -8.32 -7.65
CA ILE A 127 0.37 -7.47 -8.83
C ILE A 127 -1.11 -7.43 -9.15
N SER A 128 -1.65 -6.22 -9.28
CA SER A 128 -3.05 -6.01 -9.65
C SER A 128 -3.18 -4.83 -10.60
N SER A 129 -4.17 -4.91 -11.49
CA SER A 129 -4.59 -3.82 -12.37
C SER A 129 -5.97 -3.32 -11.92
N LEU A 130 -6.18 -1.99 -11.98
CA LEU A 130 -7.50 -1.39 -11.72
C LEU A 130 -8.40 -1.41 -12.96
N GLY A 131 -7.84 -1.66 -14.15
CA GLY A 131 -8.58 -1.75 -15.39
C GLY A 131 -9.16 -0.43 -15.88
N ILE A 132 -8.54 0.70 -15.54
CA ILE A 132 -8.97 2.03 -15.96
C ILE A 132 -8.39 2.30 -17.35
N PRO A 133 -9.22 2.61 -18.35
CA PRO A 133 -8.69 3.07 -19.65
C PRO A 133 -7.93 4.39 -19.49
N LEU A 134 -6.74 4.50 -20.08
CA LEU A 134 -5.92 5.72 -19.98
C LEU A 134 -6.68 6.97 -20.49
N THR A 135 -7.56 6.81 -21.47
CA THR A 135 -8.39 7.88 -22.01
C THR A 135 -9.40 8.45 -21.01
N VAL A 136 -9.70 7.73 -19.93
CA VAL A 136 -10.66 8.13 -18.89
C VAL A 136 -9.96 8.71 -17.67
N LEU A 137 -8.63 8.57 -17.57
CA LEU A 137 -7.87 9.04 -16.40
C LEU A 137 -8.02 10.54 -16.16
N ASP A 138 -8.02 11.35 -17.25
CA ASP A 138 -8.16 12.81 -17.17
C ASP A 138 -9.58 13.24 -16.76
N ASP A 139 -10.59 12.38 -16.98
CA ASP A 139 -11.98 12.63 -16.62
C ASP A 139 -12.33 12.15 -15.20
N LEU A 140 -11.39 11.48 -14.52
CA LEU A 140 -11.63 11.04 -13.15
C LEU A 140 -11.67 12.21 -12.17
N PRO A 141 -12.50 12.13 -11.13
CA PRO A 141 -12.49 13.12 -10.06
C PRO A 141 -11.11 13.24 -9.42
N SER A 142 -10.73 14.47 -9.08
CA SER A 142 -9.46 14.73 -8.39
C SER A 142 -9.36 13.97 -7.06
N ALA A 143 -8.14 13.78 -6.56
CA ALA A 143 -7.91 13.12 -5.27
C ALA A 143 -8.68 13.79 -4.12
N LYS A 144 -8.85 15.11 -4.16
CA LYS A 144 -9.63 15.88 -3.17
C LYS A 144 -11.12 15.56 -3.26
N GLU A 145 -11.67 15.53 -4.47
CA GLU A 145 -13.07 15.19 -4.71
C GLU A 145 -13.36 13.75 -4.31
N LEU A 146 -12.50 12.80 -4.72
CA LEU A 146 -12.61 11.40 -4.33
C LEU A 146 -12.63 11.21 -2.81
N ARG A 147 -11.86 12.00 -2.05
CA ARG A 147 -11.87 11.95 -0.58
C ARG A 147 -13.15 12.51 0.03
N ALA A 148 -13.73 13.54 -0.60
CA ALA A 148 -14.94 14.21 -0.12
C ALA A 148 -16.23 13.49 -0.49
N MET A 149 -16.20 12.54 -1.44
CA MET A 149 -17.38 11.82 -1.91
C MET A 149 -18.06 11.03 -0.78
N SER A 150 -19.37 10.99 -0.81
CA SER A 150 -20.17 10.04 -0.03
C SER A 150 -19.86 8.58 -0.43
N ALA A 151 -20.31 7.62 0.36
CA ALA A 151 -20.15 6.19 0.03
C ALA A 151 -20.84 5.83 -1.29
N ALA A 152 -22.05 6.37 -1.55
CA ALA A 152 -22.81 6.09 -2.77
C ALA A 152 -22.14 6.68 -4.03
N GLU A 153 -21.62 7.92 -3.96
CA GLU A 153 -20.87 8.54 -5.06
C GLU A 153 -19.60 7.78 -5.36
N PHE A 154 -18.86 7.36 -4.32
CA PHE A 154 -17.65 6.57 -4.51
C PHE A 154 -17.94 5.19 -5.09
N GLU A 155 -19.07 4.56 -4.75
CA GLU A 155 -19.49 3.29 -5.32
C GLU A 155 -19.69 3.40 -6.83
N ALA A 156 -20.24 4.52 -7.33
CA ALA A 156 -20.38 4.76 -8.77
C ALA A 156 -19.00 4.80 -9.46
N VAL A 157 -18.01 5.45 -8.86
CA VAL A 157 -16.63 5.46 -9.38
C VAL A 157 -15.99 4.07 -9.28
N HIS A 158 -16.22 3.37 -8.17
CA HIS A 158 -15.69 2.02 -7.96
C HIS A 158 -16.20 1.04 -9.02
N ASN A 159 -17.46 1.18 -9.45
CA ASN A 159 -18.05 0.33 -10.49
C ASN A 159 -17.44 0.52 -11.89
N LEU A 160 -16.67 1.59 -12.11
CA LEU A 160 -15.88 1.77 -13.33
C LEU A 160 -14.60 0.91 -13.34
N LEU A 161 -14.15 0.45 -12.18
CA LEU A 161 -12.94 -0.34 -12.06
C LEU A 161 -13.18 -1.79 -12.50
N ARG A 162 -12.26 -2.31 -13.29
CA ARG A 162 -12.20 -3.73 -13.66
C ARG A 162 -10.97 -4.37 -13.03
N ILE A 163 -11.01 -4.50 -11.71
CA ILE A 163 -9.87 -4.96 -10.92
C ILE A 163 -9.51 -6.40 -11.30
N GLN A 164 -8.32 -6.58 -11.85
CA GLN A 164 -7.72 -7.87 -12.17
C GLN A 164 -6.56 -8.14 -11.23
N LYS A 165 -6.64 -9.21 -10.44
CA LYS A 165 -5.52 -9.70 -9.62
C LYS A 165 -4.69 -10.67 -10.46
N ILE A 166 -3.42 -10.34 -10.68
CA ILE A 166 -2.48 -11.16 -11.47
C ILE A 166 -1.74 -12.11 -10.54
N THR A 167 -1.21 -11.59 -9.43
CA THR A 167 -0.59 -12.37 -8.35
C THR A 167 -0.99 -11.82 -6.99
N LEU A 168 -0.96 -12.70 -5.99
CA LEU A 168 -1.14 -12.31 -4.58
C LEU A 168 0.23 -12.14 -3.93
N PRO A 169 0.40 -11.15 -3.02
CA PRO A 169 1.65 -11.00 -2.29
C PRO A 169 1.84 -12.15 -1.31
N THR A 170 3.10 -12.58 -1.15
CA THR A 170 3.48 -13.51 -0.09
C THR A 170 3.87 -12.73 1.15
N SER A 171 3.30 -13.07 2.28
CA SER A 171 3.63 -12.42 3.55
C SER A 171 4.92 -13.00 4.13
N ARG A 172 5.83 -12.14 4.57
CA ARG A 172 7.00 -12.53 5.36
C ARG A 172 6.61 -12.68 6.82
N PRO A 173 7.25 -13.59 7.57
CA PRO A 173 6.89 -13.84 8.97
C PRO A 173 7.32 -12.70 9.90
N THR A 174 8.34 -11.92 9.52
CA THR A 174 8.93 -10.89 10.39
C THR A 174 9.31 -9.64 9.60
N LEU A 175 9.24 -8.49 10.28
CA LEU A 175 9.76 -7.21 9.79
C LEU A 175 11.29 -7.14 10.01
N ASP A 176 12.01 -6.56 9.06
CA ASP A 176 13.39 -6.14 9.28
C ASP A 176 13.40 -4.78 9.99
N TRP A 177 13.39 -4.84 11.33
CA TRP A 177 13.42 -3.66 12.19
C TRP A 177 14.67 -2.79 11.98
N SER A 178 15.81 -3.40 11.60
CA SER A 178 17.05 -2.67 11.33
C SER A 178 16.93 -1.85 10.06
N ALA A 179 16.37 -2.43 9.00
CA ALA A 179 16.12 -1.74 7.75
C ALA A 179 15.13 -0.59 7.95
N LEU A 180 13.99 -0.84 8.62
CA LEU A 180 12.99 0.19 8.93
C LEU A 180 13.60 1.34 9.76
N ASN A 181 14.40 1.03 10.79
CA ASN A 181 15.05 2.04 11.62
C ASN A 181 16.09 2.87 10.85
N THR A 182 16.77 2.26 9.88
CA THR A 182 17.71 2.97 9.01
C THR A 182 16.98 3.92 8.07
N LEU A 183 15.88 3.46 7.45
CA LEU A 183 15.07 4.29 6.55
C LEU A 183 14.41 5.45 7.28
N ARG A 184 13.85 5.25 8.48
CA ARG A 184 13.24 6.32 9.24
C ARG A 184 14.21 7.43 9.64
N LYS A 185 15.51 7.14 9.72
CA LYS A 185 16.56 8.15 9.98
C LYS A 185 16.95 8.93 8.73
N LYS A 186 16.71 8.36 7.54
CA LYS A 186 17.06 8.97 6.26
C LYS A 186 15.87 9.72 5.63
N HIS A 187 14.64 9.32 5.93
CA HIS A 187 13.44 9.81 5.26
C HIS A 187 12.38 10.24 6.27
N ASP A 188 12.03 11.51 6.26
CA ASP A 188 11.03 12.10 7.15
C ASP A 188 9.66 11.42 6.99
N SER A 189 9.27 11.06 5.77
CA SER A 189 8.01 10.37 5.51
C SER A 189 7.94 8.98 6.18
N VAL A 190 9.06 8.28 6.27
CA VAL A 190 9.14 6.99 6.99
C VAL A 190 9.13 7.23 8.51
N ALA A 191 9.74 8.32 8.98
CA ALA A 191 9.65 8.71 10.40
C ALA A 191 8.21 9.06 10.79
N ASP A 192 7.48 9.76 9.92
CA ASP A 192 6.06 10.09 10.09
C ASP A 192 5.18 8.83 10.08
N LEU A 193 5.45 7.89 9.18
CA LEU A 193 4.78 6.57 9.19
C LEU A 193 4.96 5.85 10.54
N VAL A 194 6.20 5.78 11.04
CA VAL A 194 6.49 5.11 12.33
C VAL A 194 5.79 5.81 13.48
N ARG A 195 5.74 7.15 13.47
CA ARG A 195 5.02 7.95 14.48
C ARG A 195 3.53 7.64 14.44
N TRP A 196 2.93 7.68 13.26
CA TRP A 196 1.51 7.36 13.05
C TRP A 196 1.16 5.95 13.54
N LEU A 197 1.95 4.93 13.17
CA LEU A 197 1.74 3.57 13.67
C LEU A 197 1.80 3.49 15.19
N SER A 198 2.78 4.19 15.81
CA SER A 198 2.94 4.22 17.26
C SER A 198 1.75 4.90 17.96
N GLU A 199 1.22 5.97 17.37
CA GLU A 199 0.04 6.67 17.90
C GLU A 199 -1.21 5.79 17.79
N CYS A 200 -1.43 5.10 16.67
CA CYS A 200 -2.53 4.15 16.52
C CYS A 200 -2.47 3.03 17.57
N LEU A 201 -1.27 2.45 17.78
CA LEU A 201 -1.07 1.39 18.76
C LEU A 201 -1.29 1.90 20.20
N ALA A 202 -0.83 3.12 20.52
CA ALA A 202 -1.03 3.73 21.84
C ALA A 202 -2.51 4.00 22.13
N LYS A 203 -3.26 4.45 21.14
CA LYS A 203 -4.71 4.71 21.24
C LYS A 203 -5.56 3.43 21.13
N ARG A 204 -4.97 2.32 20.71
CA ARG A 204 -5.64 1.06 20.36
C ARG A 204 -6.75 1.26 19.33
N GLN A 205 -6.55 2.19 18.41
CA GLN A 205 -7.52 2.56 17.39
C GLN A 205 -6.78 2.91 16.09
N PRO A 206 -7.22 2.39 14.94
CA PRO A 206 -6.66 2.79 13.67
C PRO A 206 -7.18 4.18 13.31
N GLU A 207 -6.29 5.06 12.92
CA GLU A 207 -6.65 6.39 12.41
C GLU A 207 -6.25 6.49 10.93
N TRP A 208 -7.18 6.95 10.11
CA TRP A 208 -6.83 7.32 8.75
C TRP A 208 -6.33 8.77 8.74
N VAL A 209 -5.07 8.93 8.45
CA VAL A 209 -4.49 10.23 8.14
C VAL A 209 -4.77 10.50 6.66
N GLY A 210 -5.96 10.98 6.36
CA GLY A 210 -6.35 11.36 5.00
C GLY A 210 -5.38 12.38 4.46
N GLY A 211 -4.41 11.92 3.67
CA GLY A 211 -3.37 12.66 2.98
C GLY A 211 -3.25 14.13 3.36
N VAL A 212 -2.75 14.43 4.53
CA VAL A 212 -2.36 15.79 4.85
C VAL A 212 -1.06 16.01 4.10
N VAL A 213 -1.20 16.49 2.87
CA VAL A 213 -0.13 17.24 2.24
C VAL A 213 0.02 18.50 3.10
N ARG A 214 0.97 18.48 4.02
CA ARG A 214 1.50 19.69 4.63
C ARG A 214 2.58 20.25 3.73
#